data_b3fa10d4d793ba70cab19a5adf1655ef
#
_entry.id   b3fa10d4d793ba70cab19a5adf1655ef
#
_cell.length_a   1.000
_cell.length_b   1.000
_cell.length_c   1.000
_cell.angle_alpha   90.00
_cell.angle_beta   90.00
_cell.angle_gamma   90.00
#
_symmetry.space_group_name_H-M   'P 1'
#
loop_
_entity.id
_entity.type
_entity.pdbx_description
1 polymer ?
#
loop_
_entity_poly.entity_id
_entity_poly.type
_entity_poly.pdbx_seq_one_letter_code
_entity_poly.pdbx_strand_id
1 'polypeptide(L)'
;MIAVVGGGIAGMAAAWELVQSAEPARVVVLEGSERLGGKIQAATVAGVTVDTGPDAFLARRPEAVALCGEIGIADELVPPGSRRAYVWSRGRLRALPDGLALGIPTRLGPVVRSGILSPAGLVRAGVDLLGLPRRRAPGGGATATGAGDDRSIGDIVADRLGREVVDRLVDPLVGGIHAGPVSAMSAAAVFPLLLEAWARGGSLFRALRAVAPPPAPAHAAPVFLAPRRGVRRLVDSLVTELEERGVELRPSTPVTAIERAGDRAGAWTVRVGDGTLAADGVIVAVPAGPAAELLAPLDQTVGALLAEIGYATVTVLTFVFPSSSPSHHLDGTGFLVPAVEGRLTTGCTWMSTKWPQLAGPDEVVVRASVGRFGDERAIAMADGELAEAVLEELRPVLGLQGAPSATLVTRWPDAFPQYAPGHLARVEAIEAGVDALGAVAVAGAAYRGVGIPACIASGRRAARRVLGVDAPAHRGAAPEPAA
;
A
#
# COMPACT_ATOMS: atom_id res chain seq x y z
N MET A 1 12.20 -8.62 -28.21
CA MET A 1 12.18 -9.10 -26.80
C MET A 1 11.96 -7.92 -25.85
N ILE A 2 11.09 -8.06 -24.88
CA ILE A 2 10.88 -7.04 -23.83
C ILE A 2 11.51 -7.55 -22.53
N ALA A 3 12.35 -6.71 -21.90
CA ALA A 3 12.93 -6.98 -20.60
C ALA A 3 12.11 -6.31 -19.48
N VAL A 4 11.68 -7.06 -18.50
CA VAL A 4 11.00 -6.58 -17.30
C VAL A 4 11.97 -6.67 -16.14
N VAL A 5 12.37 -5.53 -15.57
CA VAL A 5 13.32 -5.42 -14.47
C VAL A 5 12.54 -5.32 -13.15
N GLY A 6 12.58 -6.40 -12.37
CA GLY A 6 11.84 -6.57 -11.12
C GLY A 6 10.69 -7.58 -11.24
N GLY A 7 10.79 -8.68 -10.49
CA GLY A 7 9.83 -9.78 -10.41
C GLY A 7 8.75 -9.61 -9.34
N GLY A 8 8.49 -8.37 -8.90
CA GLY A 8 7.35 -8.05 -8.04
C GLY A 8 6.02 -8.10 -8.80
N ILE A 9 4.89 -7.96 -8.09
CA ILE A 9 3.55 -8.07 -8.70
C ILE A 9 3.34 -7.10 -9.86
N ALA A 10 3.96 -5.92 -9.86
CA ALA A 10 3.86 -4.97 -10.97
C ALA A 10 4.59 -5.46 -12.22
N GLY A 11 5.82 -5.98 -12.06
CA GLY A 11 6.59 -6.55 -13.18
C GLY A 11 5.95 -7.81 -13.74
N MET A 12 5.48 -8.71 -12.88
CA MET A 12 4.77 -9.93 -13.33
C MET A 12 3.44 -9.61 -14.03
N ALA A 13 2.69 -8.59 -13.55
CA ALA A 13 1.48 -8.12 -14.24
C ALA A 13 1.78 -7.45 -15.57
N ALA A 14 2.94 -6.79 -15.70
CA ALA A 14 3.41 -6.28 -16.98
C ALA A 14 3.76 -7.43 -17.93
N ALA A 15 4.49 -8.43 -17.47
CA ALA A 15 4.79 -9.63 -18.27
C ALA A 15 3.52 -10.35 -18.75
N TRP A 16 2.53 -10.47 -17.85
CA TRP A 16 1.22 -11.03 -18.16
C TRP A 16 0.49 -10.28 -19.28
N GLU A 17 0.44 -8.97 -19.20
CA GLU A 17 -0.18 -8.12 -20.25
C GLU A 17 0.55 -8.24 -21.60
N LEU A 18 1.90 -8.31 -21.58
CA LEU A 18 2.71 -8.46 -22.78
C LEU A 18 2.42 -9.76 -23.53
N VAL A 19 2.27 -10.88 -22.82
CA VAL A 19 2.01 -12.18 -23.46
C VAL A 19 0.56 -12.39 -23.87
N GLN A 20 -0.36 -11.57 -23.37
CA GLN A 20 -1.76 -11.56 -23.79
C GLN A 20 -2.05 -10.58 -24.93
N SER A 21 -1.08 -9.79 -25.36
CA SER A 21 -1.26 -8.85 -26.47
C SER A 21 -1.54 -9.58 -27.79
N ALA A 22 -2.15 -8.87 -28.75
CA ALA A 22 -2.45 -9.43 -30.08
C ALA A 22 -1.20 -9.92 -30.82
N GLU A 23 -0.06 -9.27 -30.55
CA GLU A 23 1.26 -9.68 -31.03
C GLU A 23 2.13 -9.98 -29.80
N PRO A 24 2.14 -11.24 -29.31
CA PRO A 24 2.88 -11.59 -28.12
C PRO A 24 4.38 -11.36 -28.28
N ALA A 25 4.95 -10.56 -27.39
CA ALA A 25 6.39 -10.34 -27.38
C ALA A 25 7.10 -11.46 -26.64
N ARG A 26 8.33 -11.80 -27.03
CA ARG A 26 9.21 -12.58 -26.16
C ARG A 26 9.54 -11.75 -24.93
N VAL A 27 9.25 -12.28 -23.73
CA VAL A 27 9.40 -11.56 -22.47
C VAL A 27 10.39 -12.28 -21.57
N VAL A 28 11.28 -11.51 -20.93
CA VAL A 28 12.14 -11.97 -19.83
C VAL A 28 11.88 -11.11 -18.60
N VAL A 29 11.66 -11.74 -17.45
CA VAL A 29 11.57 -11.07 -16.14
C VAL A 29 12.85 -11.30 -15.37
N LEU A 30 13.52 -10.22 -14.98
CA LEU A 30 14.81 -10.22 -14.29
C LEU A 30 14.58 -9.78 -12.83
N GLU A 31 14.79 -10.68 -11.88
CA GLU A 31 14.61 -10.42 -10.44
C GLU A 31 15.94 -10.56 -9.71
N GLY A 32 16.32 -9.53 -8.95
CA GLY A 32 17.58 -9.52 -8.20
C GLY A 32 17.63 -10.46 -7.01
N SER A 33 16.48 -10.75 -6.40
CA SER A 33 16.37 -11.68 -5.27
C SER A 33 16.17 -13.13 -5.73
N GLU A 34 16.32 -14.08 -4.80
CA GLU A 34 16.13 -15.52 -5.08
C GLU A 34 14.66 -15.87 -5.37
N ARG A 35 13.70 -14.99 -5.07
CA ARG A 35 12.27 -15.30 -5.11
C ARG A 35 11.47 -14.22 -5.84
N LEU A 36 10.61 -14.66 -6.73
CA LEU A 36 9.61 -13.81 -7.38
C LEU A 36 8.49 -13.40 -6.39
N GLY A 37 7.78 -12.32 -6.72
CA GLY A 37 6.65 -11.80 -5.94
C GLY A 37 6.96 -10.53 -5.16
N GLY A 38 8.23 -10.15 -5.07
CA GLY A 38 8.65 -8.96 -4.32
C GLY A 38 8.19 -9.03 -2.86
N LYS A 39 7.34 -8.10 -2.42
CA LYS A 39 6.83 -8.04 -1.04
C LYS A 39 5.66 -9.01 -0.75
N ILE A 40 5.13 -9.73 -1.76
CA ILE A 40 4.12 -10.78 -1.57
C ILE A 40 4.83 -12.11 -1.30
N GLN A 41 5.11 -12.36 -0.04
CA GLN A 41 5.83 -13.54 0.43
C GLN A 41 5.07 -14.22 1.57
N ALA A 42 5.32 -15.51 1.75
CA ALA A 42 4.79 -16.30 2.86
C ALA A 42 5.92 -17.07 3.53
N ALA A 43 5.70 -17.43 4.79
CA ALA A 43 6.59 -18.33 5.55
C ALA A 43 5.76 -19.27 6.41
N THR A 44 6.35 -20.42 6.76
CA THR A 44 5.74 -21.39 7.67
C THR A 44 6.35 -21.20 9.07
N VAL A 45 5.47 -20.99 10.06
CA VAL A 45 5.83 -20.79 11.47
C VAL A 45 5.01 -21.76 12.30
N ALA A 46 5.65 -22.65 13.05
CA ALA A 46 5.00 -23.71 13.85
C ALA A 46 3.95 -24.52 13.05
N GLY A 47 4.22 -24.79 11.76
CA GLY A 47 3.28 -25.51 10.91
C GLY A 47 2.19 -24.65 10.24
N VAL A 48 2.04 -23.39 10.64
CA VAL A 48 1.07 -22.44 10.05
C VAL A 48 1.75 -21.62 8.95
N THR A 49 1.20 -21.65 7.74
CA THR A 49 1.68 -20.79 6.65
C THR A 49 0.99 -19.42 6.74
N VAL A 50 1.79 -18.38 6.83
CA VAL A 50 1.33 -16.98 6.96
C VAL A 50 1.96 -16.09 5.92
N ASP A 51 1.21 -15.12 5.41
CA ASP A 51 1.76 -14.06 4.57
C ASP A 51 2.66 -13.15 5.43
N THR A 52 3.89 -12.94 4.99
CA THR A 52 4.86 -12.07 5.68
C THR A 52 4.82 -10.62 5.20
N GLY A 53 4.14 -10.39 4.09
CA GLY A 53 3.85 -9.08 3.50
C GLY A 53 2.35 -8.73 3.60
N PRO A 54 1.71 -8.28 2.50
CA PRO A 54 0.27 -8.02 2.47
C PRO A 54 -0.50 -9.33 2.62
N ASP A 55 -1.58 -9.30 3.41
CA ASP A 55 -2.46 -10.45 3.66
C ASP A 55 -3.84 -10.32 2.99
N ALA A 56 -4.06 -9.26 2.24
CA ALA A 56 -5.29 -8.98 1.51
C ALA A 56 -5.09 -7.91 0.45
N PHE A 57 -6.06 -7.79 -0.45
CA PHE A 57 -6.19 -6.66 -1.37
C PHE A 57 -7.62 -6.11 -1.39
N LEU A 58 -7.76 -4.85 -1.84
CA LEU A 58 -9.05 -4.18 -1.92
C LEU A 58 -9.92 -4.80 -3.02
N ALA A 59 -11.10 -5.33 -2.63
CA ALA A 59 -12.03 -5.99 -3.54
C ALA A 59 -12.71 -5.04 -4.55
N ARG A 60 -12.91 -3.78 -4.15
CA ARG A 60 -13.55 -2.77 -5.00
C ARG A 60 -12.66 -2.23 -6.12
N ARG A 61 -11.37 -2.51 -6.07
CA ARG A 61 -10.41 -2.27 -7.14
C ARG A 61 -10.36 -3.53 -8.02
N PRO A 62 -10.85 -3.47 -9.26
CA PRO A 62 -11.09 -4.67 -10.06
C PRO A 62 -9.82 -5.41 -10.49
N GLU A 63 -8.68 -4.74 -10.52
CA GLU A 63 -7.48 -5.24 -11.20
C GLU A 63 -6.94 -6.55 -10.58
N ALA A 64 -6.98 -6.68 -9.24
CA ALA A 64 -6.52 -7.92 -8.60
C ALA A 64 -7.54 -9.05 -8.73
N VAL A 65 -8.84 -8.75 -8.63
CA VAL A 65 -9.91 -9.74 -8.83
C VAL A 65 -9.92 -10.22 -10.28
N ALA A 66 -9.77 -9.29 -11.24
CA ALA A 66 -9.68 -9.63 -12.66
C ALA A 66 -8.48 -10.53 -12.95
N LEU A 67 -7.29 -10.18 -12.41
CA LEU A 67 -6.09 -11.02 -12.58
C LEU A 67 -6.30 -12.41 -11.98
N CYS A 68 -6.92 -12.53 -10.79
CA CYS A 68 -7.26 -13.84 -10.22
C CYS A 68 -8.18 -14.65 -11.13
N GLY A 69 -9.13 -13.99 -11.81
CA GLY A 69 -9.99 -14.64 -12.82
C GLY A 69 -9.22 -15.13 -14.03
N GLU A 70 -8.33 -14.30 -14.55
CA GLU A 70 -7.51 -14.60 -15.73
C GLU A 70 -6.54 -15.78 -15.52
N ILE A 71 -6.03 -15.93 -14.28
CA ILE A 71 -5.13 -17.05 -13.89
C ILE A 71 -5.84 -18.20 -13.16
N GLY A 72 -7.18 -18.26 -13.24
CA GLY A 72 -7.97 -19.42 -12.79
C GLY A 72 -8.11 -19.61 -11.28
N ILE A 73 -7.93 -18.58 -10.44
CA ILE A 73 -8.06 -18.68 -8.98
C ILE A 73 -9.16 -17.79 -8.39
N ALA A 74 -10.13 -17.33 -9.19
CA ALA A 74 -11.19 -16.44 -8.70
C ALA A 74 -12.08 -17.08 -7.63
N ASP A 75 -12.32 -18.37 -7.73
CA ASP A 75 -13.12 -19.19 -6.80
C ASP A 75 -12.38 -19.47 -5.47
N GLU A 76 -11.07 -19.25 -5.44
CA GLU A 76 -10.28 -19.32 -4.20
C GLU A 76 -10.41 -18.04 -3.34
N LEU A 77 -10.99 -16.95 -3.86
CA LEU A 77 -11.10 -15.68 -3.15
C LEU A 77 -12.11 -15.73 -2.01
N VAL A 78 -11.68 -15.38 -0.82
CA VAL A 78 -12.49 -15.36 0.39
C VAL A 78 -12.42 -14.00 1.09
N PRO A 79 -13.51 -13.56 1.74
CA PRO A 79 -13.48 -12.37 2.58
C PRO A 79 -12.89 -12.67 3.96
N PRO A 80 -12.46 -11.64 4.72
CA PRO A 80 -12.12 -11.79 6.13
C PRO A 80 -13.29 -12.34 6.96
N GLY A 81 -12.96 -13.12 8.00
CA GLY A 81 -13.93 -13.71 8.93
C GLY A 81 -14.65 -12.69 9.82
N SER A 82 -14.15 -11.46 9.93
CA SER A 82 -14.78 -10.36 10.65
C SER A 82 -14.60 -9.04 9.91
N ARG A 83 -15.55 -8.12 10.10
CA ARG A 83 -15.45 -6.72 9.63
C ARG A 83 -15.11 -5.74 10.74
N ARG A 84 -15.09 -6.22 12.01
CA ARG A 84 -14.82 -5.39 13.16
C ARG A 84 -13.33 -5.13 13.29
N ALA A 85 -12.96 -3.87 13.52
CA ALA A 85 -11.59 -3.46 13.79
C ALA A 85 -11.57 -2.44 14.93
N TYR A 86 -10.43 -2.29 15.55
CA TYR A 86 -10.27 -1.48 16.75
C TYR A 86 -9.14 -0.46 16.59
N VAL A 87 -9.14 0.53 17.48
CA VAL A 87 -8.03 1.44 17.73
C VAL A 87 -7.67 1.35 19.21
N TRP A 88 -6.38 1.23 19.49
CA TRP A 88 -5.88 1.40 20.85
C TRP A 88 -5.88 2.90 21.18
N SER A 89 -6.69 3.30 22.13
CA SER A 89 -6.79 4.71 22.50
C SER A 89 -7.01 4.85 23.99
N ARG A 90 -6.12 5.58 24.64
CA ARG A 90 -6.17 5.88 26.08
C ARG A 90 -6.32 4.62 26.93
N GLY A 91 -5.41 3.66 26.73
CA GLY A 91 -5.32 2.44 27.53
C GLY A 91 -6.44 1.41 27.27
N ARG A 92 -7.20 1.53 26.17
CA ARG A 92 -8.30 0.59 25.83
C ARG A 92 -8.41 0.35 24.34
N LEU A 93 -8.86 -0.86 23.97
CA LEU A 93 -9.36 -1.14 22.63
C LEU A 93 -10.74 -0.48 22.45
N ARG A 94 -10.88 0.31 21.40
CA ARG A 94 -12.12 1.00 21.04
C ARG A 94 -12.49 0.62 19.61
N ALA A 95 -13.72 0.15 19.42
CA ALA A 95 -14.19 -0.19 18.09
C ALA A 95 -14.15 1.04 17.18
N LEU A 96 -13.68 0.85 15.94
CA LEU A 96 -13.75 1.89 14.92
C LEU A 96 -15.23 2.27 14.69
N PRO A 97 -15.54 3.56 14.65
CA PRO A 97 -16.91 4.01 14.41
C PRO A 97 -17.33 3.75 12.97
N ASP A 98 -18.59 3.49 12.76
CA ASP A 98 -19.17 3.43 11.42
C ASP A 98 -19.15 4.80 10.73
N GLY A 99 -19.14 4.78 9.39
CA GLY A 99 -19.23 5.99 8.58
C GLY A 99 -17.92 6.78 8.54
N LEU A 100 -16.81 6.09 8.48
CA LEU A 100 -15.50 6.66 8.17
C LEU A 100 -15.24 6.60 6.67
N ALA A 101 -14.78 7.70 6.09
CA ALA A 101 -14.16 7.76 4.77
C ALA A 101 -12.64 7.89 4.97
N LEU A 102 -11.89 6.80 4.79
CA LEU A 102 -10.45 6.74 5.10
C LEU A 102 -10.10 7.36 6.49
N GLY A 103 -10.78 6.91 7.53
CA GLY A 103 -10.55 7.40 8.89
C GLY A 103 -11.17 8.77 9.19
N ILE A 104 -11.66 9.50 8.19
CA ILE A 104 -12.32 10.79 8.40
C ILE A 104 -13.81 10.55 8.66
N PRO A 105 -14.35 11.03 9.79
CA PRO A 105 -15.76 10.85 10.10
C PRO A 105 -16.66 11.56 9.11
N THR A 106 -17.71 10.88 8.62
CA THR A 106 -18.80 11.48 7.84
C THR A 106 -20.03 11.80 8.72
N ARG A 107 -20.04 11.31 9.97
CA ARG A 107 -21.09 11.53 10.98
C ARG A 107 -20.46 11.64 12.36
N LEU A 108 -20.92 12.57 13.17
CA LEU A 108 -20.39 12.80 14.51
C LEU A 108 -20.90 11.77 15.52
N GLY A 109 -22.15 11.30 15.41
CA GLY A 109 -22.80 10.40 16.39
C GLY A 109 -22.03 9.09 16.65
N PRO A 110 -21.61 8.32 15.64
CA PRO A 110 -20.77 7.13 15.83
C PRO A 110 -19.45 7.44 16.54
N VAL A 111 -18.82 8.58 16.23
CA VAL A 111 -17.55 9.00 16.88
C VAL A 111 -17.73 9.28 18.36
N VAL A 112 -18.83 9.95 18.75
CA VAL A 112 -19.19 10.18 20.15
C VAL A 112 -19.29 8.83 20.91
N ARG A 113 -20.00 7.87 20.34
CA ARG A 113 -20.19 6.54 20.96
C ARG A 113 -18.91 5.72 21.06
N SER A 114 -17.96 5.90 20.14
CA SER A 114 -16.69 5.16 20.15
C SER A 114 -15.78 5.52 21.34
N GLY A 115 -15.94 6.74 21.88
CA GLY A 115 -15.09 7.27 22.94
C GLY A 115 -13.62 7.46 22.53
N ILE A 116 -13.28 7.42 21.24
CA ILE A 116 -11.90 7.62 20.75
C ILE A 116 -11.45 9.06 20.99
N LEU A 117 -12.33 10.04 20.74
CA LEU A 117 -12.03 11.44 20.96
C LEU A 117 -12.39 11.89 22.40
N SER A 118 -11.68 12.88 22.91
CA SER A 118 -12.03 13.56 24.15
C SER A 118 -13.29 14.44 23.97
N PRO A 119 -13.94 14.86 25.08
CA PRO A 119 -15.02 15.84 24.99
C PRO A 119 -14.60 17.12 24.25
N ALA A 120 -13.39 17.63 24.50
CA ALA A 120 -12.86 18.81 23.80
C ALA A 120 -12.66 18.54 22.31
N GLY A 121 -12.12 17.36 21.93
CA GLY A 121 -11.99 16.94 20.54
C GLY A 121 -13.32 16.80 19.82
N LEU A 122 -14.35 16.27 20.51
CA LEU A 122 -15.70 16.17 19.96
C LEU A 122 -16.33 17.56 19.73
N VAL A 123 -16.17 18.49 20.66
CA VAL A 123 -16.63 19.89 20.51
C VAL A 123 -15.90 20.53 19.33
N ARG A 124 -14.56 20.39 19.26
CA ARG A 124 -13.76 20.94 18.16
C ARG A 124 -14.18 20.38 16.80
N ALA A 125 -14.39 19.08 16.69
CA ALA A 125 -14.88 18.45 15.47
C ALA A 125 -16.30 18.90 15.14
N GLY A 126 -17.18 19.04 16.14
CA GLY A 126 -18.56 19.48 15.98
C GLY A 126 -18.70 20.91 15.44
N VAL A 127 -17.74 21.79 15.68
CA VAL A 127 -17.72 23.15 15.13
C VAL A 127 -17.77 23.15 13.59
N ASP A 128 -17.23 22.14 12.94
CA ASP A 128 -17.30 22.01 11.48
C ASP A 128 -18.76 21.96 10.96
N LEU A 129 -19.69 21.41 11.75
CA LEU A 129 -21.11 21.34 11.37
C LEU A 129 -21.76 22.71 11.19
N LEU A 130 -21.19 23.78 11.78
CA LEU A 130 -21.66 25.14 11.59
C LEU A 130 -21.36 25.65 10.18
N GLY A 131 -20.50 24.97 9.43
CA GLY A 131 -20.15 25.31 8.05
C GLY A 131 -19.49 26.70 7.91
N LEU A 132 -18.82 27.18 8.97
CA LEU A 132 -18.19 28.48 8.97
C LEU A 132 -17.19 28.62 7.82
N PRO A 133 -17.15 29.84 7.15
CA PRO A 133 -16.18 30.11 6.10
C PRO A 133 -14.76 29.95 6.64
N ARG A 134 -13.85 29.47 5.79
CA ARG A 134 -12.44 29.32 6.14
C ARG A 134 -11.80 30.68 6.41
N ARG A 135 -10.98 30.75 7.45
CA ARG A 135 -9.95 31.79 7.47
C ARG A 135 -8.95 31.44 6.34
N ARG A 136 -8.96 32.24 5.29
CA ARG A 136 -7.98 32.16 4.22
C ARG A 136 -6.60 32.33 4.85
N ALA A 137 -5.71 31.34 4.71
CA ALA A 137 -4.33 31.54 5.09
C ALA A 137 -3.75 32.69 4.24
N PRO A 138 -3.00 33.63 4.83
CA PRO A 138 -2.36 34.68 4.07
C PRO A 138 -1.43 34.05 3.04
N GLY A 139 -1.68 34.20 1.74
CA GLY A 139 -0.85 33.70 0.65
C GLY A 139 -1.48 32.71 -0.33
N GLY A 140 -2.67 32.18 -0.07
CA GLY A 140 -3.36 31.26 -0.99
C GLY A 140 -4.21 32.00 -2.01
N GLY A 141 -3.69 32.25 -3.21
CA GLY A 141 -4.45 32.73 -4.37
C GLY A 141 -5.51 31.73 -4.82
N ALA A 142 -6.69 32.22 -5.21
CA ALA A 142 -7.78 31.40 -5.71
C ALA A 142 -7.50 30.97 -7.16
N THR A 143 -6.85 29.81 -7.35
CA THR A 143 -6.97 29.06 -8.60
C THR A 143 -6.97 27.55 -8.25
N ALA A 144 -8.15 26.99 -8.26
CA ALA A 144 -8.46 25.64 -7.76
C ALA A 144 -8.11 24.52 -8.76
N THR A 145 -7.05 24.61 -9.54
CA THR A 145 -6.66 23.57 -10.53
C THR A 145 -5.16 23.56 -10.89
N GLY A 146 -4.27 24.17 -10.09
CA GLY A 146 -2.84 24.16 -10.39
C GLY A 146 -2.05 23.29 -9.43
N ALA A 147 -0.93 22.71 -9.88
CA ALA A 147 0.03 21.91 -9.12
C ALA A 147 0.58 22.54 -7.83
N GLY A 148 0.17 23.79 -7.51
CA GLY A 148 0.59 24.54 -6.33
C GLY A 148 -0.29 24.40 -5.08
N ASP A 149 -1.38 23.66 -5.11
CA ASP A 149 -2.35 23.58 -4.00
C ASP A 149 -2.50 22.16 -3.39
N ASP A 150 -1.54 21.28 -3.65
CA ASP A 150 -1.53 19.94 -3.03
C ASP A 150 -1.13 20.05 -1.55
N ARG A 151 -2.12 19.85 -0.71
CA ARG A 151 -1.98 19.92 0.76
C ARG A 151 -1.90 18.53 1.37
N SER A 152 -1.35 18.47 2.59
CA SER A 152 -1.39 17.22 3.33
C SER A 152 -2.81 16.89 3.82
N ILE A 153 -3.09 15.58 3.92
CA ILE A 153 -4.34 15.07 4.52
C ILE A 153 -4.48 15.62 5.94
N GLY A 154 -3.38 15.55 6.71
CA GLY A 154 -3.35 16.01 8.10
C GLY A 154 -3.74 17.47 8.24
N ASP A 155 -3.22 18.36 7.39
CA ASP A 155 -3.53 19.81 7.46
C ASP A 155 -4.99 20.10 7.13
N ILE A 156 -5.54 19.46 6.10
CA ILE A 156 -6.94 19.61 5.72
C ILE A 156 -7.88 19.19 6.85
N VAL A 157 -7.60 18.02 7.45
CA VAL A 157 -8.45 17.49 8.52
C VAL A 157 -8.26 18.27 9.81
N ALA A 158 -7.05 18.67 10.18
CA ALA A 158 -6.77 19.47 11.37
C ALA A 158 -7.46 20.82 11.31
N ASP A 159 -7.42 21.49 10.14
CA ASP A 159 -8.09 22.79 9.92
C ASP A 159 -9.60 22.71 10.17
N ARG A 160 -10.25 21.65 9.74
CA ARG A 160 -11.71 21.48 9.82
C ARG A 160 -12.17 20.78 11.10
N LEU A 161 -11.58 19.62 11.41
CA LEU A 161 -12.07 18.72 12.46
C LEU A 161 -11.20 18.74 13.72
N GLY A 162 -10.03 19.36 13.67
CA GLY A 162 -9.10 19.45 14.78
C GLY A 162 -8.07 18.33 14.81
N ARG A 163 -6.96 18.60 15.53
CA ARG A 163 -5.79 17.73 15.57
C ARG A 163 -6.09 16.34 16.14
N GLU A 164 -6.96 16.26 17.14
CA GLU A 164 -7.28 14.97 17.78
C GLU A 164 -7.95 13.98 16.82
N VAL A 165 -8.75 14.47 15.83
CA VAL A 165 -9.31 13.60 14.77
C VAL A 165 -8.19 13.09 13.88
N VAL A 166 -7.22 13.95 13.53
CA VAL A 166 -6.04 13.52 12.77
C VAL A 166 -5.31 12.43 13.53
N ASP A 167 -4.89 12.72 14.75
CA ASP A 167 -3.97 11.88 15.53
C ASP A 167 -4.57 10.53 15.94
N ARG A 168 -5.90 10.45 16.18
CA ARG A 168 -6.55 9.27 16.74
C ARG A 168 -7.44 8.48 15.80
N LEU A 169 -7.77 9.03 14.63
CA LEU A 169 -8.62 8.36 13.65
C LEU A 169 -7.95 8.29 12.27
N VAL A 170 -7.50 9.43 11.74
CA VAL A 170 -6.99 9.46 10.36
C VAL A 170 -5.58 8.87 10.25
N ASP A 171 -4.68 9.31 11.14
CA ASP A 171 -3.30 8.82 11.15
C ASP A 171 -3.18 7.31 11.38
N PRO A 172 -3.85 6.67 12.34
CA PRO A 172 -3.77 5.22 12.48
C PRO A 172 -4.34 4.46 11.28
N LEU A 173 -5.35 4.97 10.60
CA LEU A 173 -5.95 4.29 9.45
C LEU A 173 -5.17 4.55 8.16
N VAL A 174 -5.03 5.79 7.74
CA VAL A 174 -4.33 6.13 6.49
C VAL A 174 -2.82 5.99 6.65
N GLY A 175 -2.29 6.49 7.77
CA GLY A 175 -0.88 6.34 8.12
C GLY A 175 -0.47 4.88 8.31
N GLY A 176 -1.36 4.04 8.87
CA GLY A 176 -1.14 2.59 8.97
C GLY A 176 -1.05 1.89 7.61
N ILE A 177 -1.83 2.32 6.61
CA ILE A 177 -1.78 1.77 5.25
C ILE A 177 -0.49 2.17 4.53
N HIS A 178 -0.01 3.39 4.72
CA HIS A 178 1.14 3.96 4.02
C HIS A 178 2.44 3.96 4.85
N ALA A 179 2.38 3.48 6.08
CA ALA A 179 3.47 3.50 7.05
C ALA A 179 4.13 4.88 7.20
N GLY A 180 3.32 5.97 7.22
CA GLY A 180 3.84 7.34 7.33
C GLY A 180 2.82 8.30 7.95
N PRO A 181 3.25 9.49 8.39
CA PRO A 181 2.37 10.48 9.01
C PRO A 181 1.48 11.16 7.97
N VAL A 182 0.18 11.23 8.22
CA VAL A 182 -0.77 11.89 7.30
C VAL A 182 -0.52 13.39 7.15
N SER A 183 0.25 14.00 8.04
CA SER A 183 0.71 15.39 7.94
C SER A 183 1.75 15.61 6.82
N ALA A 184 2.38 14.54 6.34
CA ALA A 184 3.31 14.56 5.22
C ALA A 184 2.74 13.91 3.96
N MET A 185 1.47 13.45 3.97
CA MET A 185 0.86 12.75 2.83
C MET A 185 0.03 13.69 1.96
N SER A 186 0.27 13.68 0.66
CA SER A 186 -0.50 14.38 -0.36
C SER A 186 -1.97 13.96 -0.35
N ALA A 187 -2.87 14.90 -0.20
CA ALA A 187 -4.29 14.61 -0.33
C ALA A 187 -4.67 14.31 -1.78
N ALA A 188 -4.00 14.90 -2.76
CA ALA A 188 -4.22 14.64 -4.18
C ALA A 188 -3.88 13.20 -4.56
N ALA A 189 -2.74 12.69 -4.05
CA ALA A 189 -2.26 11.37 -4.40
C ALA A 189 -2.95 10.23 -3.62
N VAL A 190 -3.28 10.45 -2.35
CA VAL A 190 -3.78 9.41 -1.44
C VAL A 190 -5.30 9.46 -1.29
N PHE A 191 -5.89 10.64 -1.21
CA PHE A 191 -7.32 10.79 -0.99
C PHE A 191 -7.94 11.97 -1.77
N PRO A 192 -8.02 11.91 -3.11
CA PRO A 192 -8.51 13.01 -3.95
C PRO A 192 -9.93 13.49 -3.58
N LEU A 193 -10.83 12.58 -3.14
CA LEU A 193 -12.16 12.96 -2.66
C LEU A 193 -12.14 13.93 -1.46
N LEU A 194 -11.06 13.88 -0.66
CA LEU A 194 -10.88 14.86 0.43
C LEU A 194 -10.65 16.27 -0.12
N LEU A 195 -9.84 16.40 -1.18
CA LEU A 195 -9.64 17.68 -1.85
C LEU A 195 -10.93 18.22 -2.47
N GLU A 196 -11.71 17.35 -3.14
CA GLU A 196 -13.02 17.74 -3.67
C GLU A 196 -13.96 18.22 -2.57
N ALA A 197 -14.06 17.47 -1.47
CA ALA A 197 -14.87 17.83 -0.33
C ALA A 197 -14.38 19.14 0.30
N TRP A 198 -13.06 19.30 0.42
CA TRP A 198 -12.46 20.51 0.94
C TRP A 198 -12.66 21.72 0.01
N ALA A 199 -12.58 21.56 -1.31
CA ALA A 199 -12.80 22.61 -2.30
C ALA A 199 -14.24 23.15 -2.29
N ARG A 200 -15.24 22.30 -2.02
CA ARG A 200 -16.65 22.70 -1.89
C ARG A 200 -16.89 23.71 -0.77
N GLY A 201 -15.99 23.81 0.21
CA GLY A 201 -16.14 24.67 1.37
C GLY A 201 -17.23 24.21 2.34
N GLY A 202 -17.57 25.07 3.31
CA GLY A 202 -18.56 24.72 4.34
C GLY A 202 -18.09 23.60 5.27
N SER A 203 -18.99 22.72 5.67
CA SER A 203 -18.71 21.59 6.58
C SER A 203 -18.06 20.42 5.83
N LEU A 204 -16.88 19.97 6.30
CA LEU A 204 -16.19 18.81 5.76
C LEU A 204 -17.01 17.53 5.96
N PHE A 205 -17.68 17.35 7.11
CA PHE A 205 -18.62 16.27 7.34
C PHE A 205 -19.68 16.15 6.24
N ARG A 206 -20.31 17.27 5.91
CA ARG A 206 -21.38 17.30 4.88
C ARG A 206 -20.81 17.09 3.49
N ALA A 207 -19.68 17.71 3.19
CA ALA A 207 -19.05 17.61 1.89
C ALA A 207 -18.57 16.17 1.62
N LEU A 208 -17.89 15.53 2.58
CA LEU A 208 -17.47 14.12 2.45
C LEU A 208 -18.67 13.17 2.33
N ARG A 209 -19.74 13.41 3.10
CA ARG A 209 -20.95 12.60 2.97
C ARG A 209 -21.62 12.71 1.60
N ALA A 210 -21.46 13.83 0.93
CA ALA A 210 -22.02 14.05 -0.42
C ALA A 210 -21.19 13.38 -1.53
N VAL A 211 -19.87 13.23 -1.34
CA VAL A 211 -18.98 12.61 -2.32
C VAL A 211 -18.63 11.15 -1.98
N ALA A 212 -18.70 10.77 -0.70
CA ALA A 212 -18.46 9.38 -0.30
C ALA A 212 -19.58 8.46 -0.83
N PRO A 213 -19.23 7.26 -1.29
CA PRO A 213 -20.23 6.29 -1.67
C PRO A 213 -21.17 6.00 -0.48
N PRO A 214 -22.47 5.70 -0.74
CA PRO A 214 -23.42 5.41 0.32
C PRO A 214 -22.90 4.23 1.18
N PRO A 215 -23.26 4.20 2.48
CA PRO A 215 -22.89 3.08 3.34
C PRO A 215 -23.33 1.78 2.69
N ALA A 216 -22.40 0.86 2.54
CA ALA A 216 -22.71 -0.44 1.96
C ALA A 216 -23.73 -1.17 2.85
N PRO A 217 -24.78 -1.79 2.27
CA PRO A 217 -25.72 -2.61 3.02
C PRO A 217 -25.00 -3.75 3.76
N ALA A 218 -25.65 -4.32 4.80
CA ALA A 218 -25.05 -5.39 5.63
C ALA A 218 -24.53 -6.60 4.80
N HIS A 219 -25.12 -6.83 3.63
CA HIS A 219 -24.74 -7.87 2.66
C HIS A 219 -23.88 -7.34 1.50
N ALA A 220 -23.29 -6.15 1.64
CA ALA A 220 -22.45 -5.60 0.59
C ALA A 220 -21.20 -6.47 0.34
N ALA A 221 -20.66 -6.35 -0.87
CA ALA A 221 -19.40 -6.96 -1.26
C ALA A 221 -18.31 -6.68 -0.21
N PRO A 222 -17.43 -7.63 0.06
CA PRO A 222 -16.36 -7.48 1.02
C PRO A 222 -15.42 -6.33 0.62
N VAL A 223 -14.88 -5.63 1.61
CA VAL A 223 -13.88 -4.56 1.38
C VAL A 223 -12.55 -5.17 0.95
N PHE A 224 -12.19 -6.29 1.56
CA PHE A 224 -10.96 -7.02 1.30
C PHE A 224 -11.24 -8.44 0.85
N LEU A 225 -10.36 -8.94 -0.01
CA LEU A 225 -10.29 -10.34 -0.43
C LEU A 225 -8.87 -10.84 -0.33
N ALA A 226 -8.73 -12.15 -0.14
CA ALA A 226 -7.48 -12.88 -0.30
C ALA A 226 -7.76 -14.26 -0.85
N PRO A 227 -6.83 -14.91 -1.58
CA PRO A 227 -6.92 -16.33 -1.86
C PRO A 227 -6.96 -17.14 -0.56
N ARG A 228 -7.72 -18.22 -0.52
CA ARG A 228 -7.92 -19.07 0.67
C ARG A 228 -6.62 -19.55 1.33
N ARG A 229 -5.54 -19.70 0.55
CA ARG A 229 -4.22 -20.12 1.01
C ARG A 229 -3.25 -18.96 1.28
N GLY A 230 -3.76 -17.72 1.38
CA GLY A 230 -2.96 -16.50 1.52
C GLY A 230 -2.65 -15.82 0.18
N VAL A 231 -2.18 -14.58 0.25
CA VAL A 231 -1.95 -13.75 -0.95
C VAL A 231 -0.78 -14.27 -1.79
N ARG A 232 0.16 -15.01 -1.20
CA ARG A 232 1.25 -15.65 -1.93
C ARG A 232 0.74 -16.56 -3.05
N ARG A 233 -0.43 -17.19 -2.91
CA ARG A 233 -1.09 -18.01 -3.94
C ARG A 233 -1.28 -17.29 -5.28
N LEU A 234 -1.57 -15.97 -5.25
CA LEU A 234 -1.66 -15.12 -6.44
C LEU A 234 -0.34 -15.12 -7.23
N VAL A 235 0.78 -14.98 -6.51
CA VAL A 235 2.11 -14.98 -7.13
C VAL A 235 2.44 -16.35 -7.71
N ASP A 236 2.23 -17.42 -6.94
CA ASP A 236 2.57 -18.77 -7.36
C ASP A 236 1.80 -19.18 -8.62
N SER A 237 0.49 -18.86 -8.69
CA SER A 237 -0.31 -19.12 -9.89
C SER A 237 0.15 -18.28 -11.08
N LEU A 238 0.46 -16.99 -10.84
CA LEU A 238 0.91 -16.11 -11.92
C LEU A 238 2.26 -16.55 -12.48
N VAL A 239 3.17 -17.05 -11.64
CA VAL A 239 4.45 -17.63 -12.07
C VAL A 239 4.20 -18.83 -12.98
N THR A 240 3.37 -19.79 -12.56
CA THR A 240 3.02 -20.97 -13.37
C THR A 240 2.45 -20.57 -14.73
N GLU A 241 1.49 -19.66 -14.74
CA GLU A 241 0.84 -19.19 -15.97
C GLU A 241 1.80 -18.45 -16.92
N LEU A 242 2.75 -17.69 -16.37
CA LEU A 242 3.77 -17.00 -17.17
C LEU A 242 4.74 -18.01 -17.79
N GLU A 243 5.21 -19.01 -17.05
CA GLU A 243 6.08 -20.06 -17.55
C GLU A 243 5.42 -20.88 -18.66
N GLU A 244 4.13 -21.26 -18.49
CA GLU A 244 3.35 -21.98 -19.50
C GLU A 244 3.20 -21.19 -20.81
N ARG A 245 3.24 -19.84 -20.73
CA ARG A 245 3.22 -18.96 -21.92
C ARG A 245 4.61 -18.62 -22.45
N GLY A 246 5.63 -19.26 -21.93
CA GLY A 246 7.01 -19.11 -22.43
C GLY A 246 7.72 -17.84 -21.99
N VAL A 247 7.25 -17.20 -20.89
CA VAL A 247 7.99 -16.10 -20.26
C VAL A 247 9.21 -16.66 -19.57
N GLU A 248 10.36 -16.08 -19.81
CA GLU A 248 11.60 -16.46 -19.16
C GLU A 248 11.69 -15.73 -17.82
N LEU A 249 11.57 -16.49 -16.70
CA LEU A 249 11.69 -15.96 -15.35
C LEU A 249 13.09 -16.22 -14.80
N ARG A 250 13.84 -15.15 -14.49
CA ARG A 250 15.22 -15.22 -13.99
C ARG A 250 15.34 -14.61 -12.60
N PRO A 251 15.12 -15.38 -11.52
CA PRO A 251 15.49 -14.96 -10.17
C PRO A 251 17.02 -14.90 -10.03
N SER A 252 17.52 -14.28 -8.96
CA SER A 252 18.94 -14.08 -8.67
C SER A 252 19.72 -13.43 -9.83
N THR A 253 19.04 -12.56 -10.60
CA THR A 253 19.59 -11.91 -11.79
C THR A 253 19.43 -10.38 -11.65
N PRO A 254 20.25 -9.73 -10.82
CA PRO A 254 20.18 -8.29 -10.64
C PRO A 254 20.60 -7.57 -11.93
N VAL A 255 19.79 -6.60 -12.33
CA VAL A 255 20.12 -5.67 -13.41
C VAL A 255 20.96 -4.55 -12.84
N THR A 256 22.13 -4.30 -13.46
CA THR A 256 23.10 -3.29 -13.00
C THR A 256 23.15 -2.05 -13.89
N ALA A 257 22.71 -2.14 -15.16
CA ALA A 257 22.62 -0.99 -16.04
C ALA A 257 21.61 -1.24 -17.18
N ILE A 258 21.08 -0.15 -17.71
CA ILE A 258 20.28 -0.10 -18.93
C ILE A 258 20.97 0.92 -19.84
N GLU A 259 21.31 0.51 -21.06
CA GLU A 259 22.09 1.31 -22.00
C GLU A 259 21.39 1.29 -23.37
N ARG A 260 21.58 2.34 -24.19
CA ARG A 260 21.14 2.31 -25.59
C ARG A 260 22.03 1.35 -26.39
N ALA A 261 21.42 0.52 -27.20
CA ALA A 261 22.17 -0.42 -28.07
C ALA A 261 22.63 0.25 -29.36
N GLY A 262 23.81 0.86 -29.32
CA GLY A 262 24.47 1.44 -30.53
C GLY A 262 23.58 2.36 -31.34
N ASP A 263 23.70 2.29 -32.68
CA ASP A 263 23.00 3.16 -33.65
C ASP A 263 21.55 2.72 -33.96
N ARG A 264 21.06 1.60 -33.38
CA ARG A 264 19.69 1.13 -33.61
C ARG A 264 18.72 1.86 -32.68
N ALA A 265 17.98 2.79 -33.27
CA ALA A 265 16.95 3.52 -32.53
C ALA A 265 15.94 2.55 -31.87
N GLY A 266 15.69 2.75 -30.59
CA GLY A 266 14.71 1.94 -29.81
C GLY A 266 15.22 0.58 -29.33
N ALA A 267 16.49 0.22 -29.54
CA ALA A 267 17.10 -0.98 -28.98
C ALA A 267 17.85 -0.68 -27.69
N TRP A 268 17.79 -1.62 -26.74
CA TRP A 268 18.35 -1.50 -25.41
C TRP A 268 19.29 -2.65 -25.10
N THR A 269 20.32 -2.39 -24.33
CA THR A 269 21.19 -3.39 -23.72
C THR A 269 20.95 -3.37 -22.21
N VAL A 270 20.51 -4.48 -21.65
CA VAL A 270 20.30 -4.66 -20.21
C VAL A 270 21.47 -5.49 -19.67
N ARG A 271 22.22 -4.92 -18.73
CA ARG A 271 23.38 -5.57 -18.11
C ARG A 271 22.95 -6.39 -16.88
N VAL A 272 23.31 -7.67 -16.85
CA VAL A 272 22.98 -8.62 -15.80
C VAL A 272 24.22 -9.42 -15.41
N GLY A 273 24.71 -9.29 -14.18
CA GLY A 273 25.98 -9.90 -13.77
C GLY A 273 27.10 -9.56 -14.77
N ASP A 274 27.79 -10.56 -15.29
CA ASP A 274 28.84 -10.41 -16.29
C ASP A 274 28.33 -10.44 -17.74
N GLY A 275 27.02 -10.55 -17.96
CA GLY A 275 26.39 -10.67 -19.26
C GLY A 275 25.52 -9.48 -19.63
N THR A 276 25.07 -9.50 -20.90
CA THR A 276 24.15 -8.51 -21.44
C THR A 276 22.99 -9.17 -22.19
N LEU A 277 21.83 -8.52 -22.19
CA LEU A 277 20.64 -8.90 -22.93
C LEU A 277 20.23 -7.77 -23.86
N ALA A 278 20.02 -8.09 -25.14
CA ALA A 278 19.44 -7.13 -26.07
C ALA A 278 17.91 -7.12 -25.93
N ALA A 279 17.32 -5.94 -25.85
CA ALA A 279 15.88 -5.76 -25.71
C ALA A 279 15.35 -4.67 -26.67
N ASP A 280 14.14 -4.86 -27.19
CA ASP A 280 13.43 -3.85 -27.98
C ASP A 280 12.62 -2.89 -27.10
N GLY A 281 12.46 -3.22 -25.80
CA GLY A 281 11.85 -2.37 -24.80
C GLY A 281 12.16 -2.84 -23.39
N VAL A 282 12.08 -1.92 -22.41
CA VAL A 282 12.40 -2.19 -21.01
C VAL A 282 11.30 -1.65 -20.10
N ILE A 283 10.84 -2.48 -19.17
CA ILE A 283 9.92 -2.06 -18.08
C ILE A 283 10.68 -2.11 -16.76
N VAL A 284 10.88 -0.95 -16.13
CA VAL A 284 11.56 -0.83 -14.84
C VAL A 284 10.51 -0.91 -13.73
N ALA A 285 10.39 -2.08 -13.11
CA ALA A 285 9.38 -2.40 -12.10
C ALA A 285 9.97 -2.64 -10.69
N VAL A 286 11.08 -1.97 -10.40
CA VAL A 286 11.76 -1.95 -9.09
C VAL A 286 11.38 -0.72 -8.27
N PRO A 287 11.66 -0.68 -6.94
CA PRO A 287 11.49 0.52 -6.11
C PRO A 287 12.20 1.76 -6.69
N ALA A 288 11.75 2.95 -6.28
CA ALA A 288 12.24 4.20 -6.88
C ALA A 288 13.76 4.43 -6.72
N GLY A 289 14.36 4.01 -5.60
CA GLY A 289 15.81 4.10 -5.40
C GLY A 289 16.59 3.33 -6.48
N PRO A 290 16.45 2.01 -6.58
CA PRO A 290 17.05 1.22 -7.67
C PRO A 290 16.66 1.70 -9.07
N ALA A 291 15.42 2.18 -9.27
CA ALA A 291 15.01 2.77 -10.55
C ALA A 291 15.79 4.04 -10.87
N ALA A 292 16.07 4.88 -9.86
CA ALA A 292 16.90 6.08 -10.02
C ALA A 292 18.32 5.73 -10.48
N GLU A 293 18.94 4.72 -9.87
CA GLU A 293 20.28 4.26 -10.23
C GLU A 293 20.33 3.78 -11.69
N LEU A 294 19.32 3.05 -12.14
CA LEU A 294 19.24 2.51 -13.51
C LEU A 294 18.93 3.57 -14.55
N LEU A 295 18.15 4.60 -14.22
CA LEU A 295 17.65 5.59 -15.18
C LEU A 295 18.46 6.89 -15.17
N ALA A 296 19.17 7.24 -14.10
CA ALA A 296 20.00 8.46 -14.03
C ALA A 296 21.05 8.56 -15.14
N PRO A 297 21.73 7.47 -15.58
CA PRO A 297 22.66 7.53 -16.72
C PRO A 297 21.97 7.84 -18.05
N LEU A 298 20.66 7.58 -18.18
CA LEU A 298 19.87 7.84 -19.38
C LEU A 298 19.24 9.23 -19.38
N ASP A 299 18.76 9.65 -18.20
CA ASP A 299 18.20 10.98 -17.93
C ASP A 299 18.43 11.35 -16.45
N GLN A 300 19.32 12.30 -16.22
CA GLN A 300 19.70 12.73 -14.88
C GLN A 300 18.50 13.35 -14.12
N THR A 301 17.60 14.02 -14.83
CA THR A 301 16.39 14.62 -14.19
C THR A 301 15.44 13.54 -13.70
N VAL A 302 15.18 12.52 -14.49
CA VAL A 302 14.38 11.35 -14.09
C VAL A 302 14.99 10.66 -12.88
N GLY A 303 16.33 10.43 -12.91
CA GLY A 303 17.04 9.83 -11.78
C GLY A 303 16.90 10.65 -10.49
N ALA A 304 17.06 11.97 -10.57
CA ALA A 304 16.92 12.86 -9.42
C ALA A 304 15.49 12.86 -8.85
N LEU A 305 14.46 12.94 -9.70
CA LEU A 305 13.05 12.92 -9.29
C LEU A 305 12.66 11.59 -8.62
N LEU A 306 13.20 10.47 -9.10
CA LEU A 306 13.00 9.15 -8.50
C LEU A 306 13.67 9.06 -7.12
N ALA A 307 14.89 9.56 -6.98
CA ALA A 307 15.65 9.55 -5.72
C ALA A 307 14.99 10.38 -4.61
N GLU A 308 14.17 11.39 -4.96
CA GLU A 308 13.40 12.16 -4.00
C GLU A 308 12.21 11.42 -3.37
N ILE A 309 11.82 10.26 -3.90
CA ILE A 309 10.72 9.47 -3.35
C ILE A 309 11.23 8.72 -2.11
N GLY A 310 10.89 9.23 -0.92
CA GLY A 310 11.25 8.60 0.34
C GLY A 310 10.49 7.29 0.56
N TYR A 311 11.05 6.42 1.40
CA TYR A 311 10.44 5.14 1.75
C TYR A 311 10.41 4.92 3.25
N ALA A 312 9.38 4.23 3.73
CA ALA A 312 9.30 3.72 5.09
C ALA A 312 9.76 2.26 5.16
N THR A 313 10.58 1.95 6.15
CA THR A 313 10.91 0.58 6.54
C THR A 313 9.88 0.08 7.54
N VAL A 314 9.39 -1.15 7.34
CA VAL A 314 8.41 -1.79 8.22
C VAL A 314 8.89 -3.18 8.58
N THR A 315 8.70 -3.55 9.85
CA THR A 315 8.93 -4.93 10.31
C THR A 315 7.60 -5.55 10.73
N VAL A 316 7.39 -6.77 10.32
CA VAL A 316 6.22 -7.58 10.66
C VAL A 316 6.67 -8.70 11.59
N LEU A 317 6.03 -8.80 12.76
CA LEU A 317 6.27 -9.84 13.74
C LEU A 317 5.06 -10.75 13.82
N THR A 318 5.23 -12.02 13.54
CA THR A 318 4.18 -13.03 13.69
C THR A 318 4.45 -13.88 14.90
N PHE A 319 3.47 -13.98 15.79
CA PHE A 319 3.52 -14.80 17.00
C PHE A 319 2.44 -15.88 16.93
N VAL A 320 2.82 -17.10 17.27
CA VAL A 320 1.91 -18.24 17.39
C VAL A 320 1.77 -18.54 18.88
N PHE A 321 0.56 -18.65 19.37
CA PHE A 321 0.24 -19.01 20.75
C PHE A 321 -0.73 -20.18 20.80
N PRO A 322 -0.77 -20.95 21.90
CA PRO A 322 -1.89 -21.84 22.18
C PRO A 322 -3.21 -21.04 22.21
N SER A 323 -4.30 -21.63 21.74
CA SER A 323 -5.62 -20.96 21.66
C SER A 323 -6.16 -20.50 23.02
N SER A 324 -5.66 -21.09 24.12
CA SER A 324 -5.96 -20.70 25.49
C SER A 324 -5.18 -19.48 26.00
N SER A 325 -4.15 -19.01 25.27
CA SER A 325 -3.29 -17.93 25.76
C SER A 325 -3.97 -16.57 25.86
N PRO A 326 -4.68 -16.05 24.82
CA PRO A 326 -5.34 -14.76 24.94
C PRO A 326 -6.58 -14.84 25.83
N SER A 327 -6.64 -14.02 26.88
CA SER A 327 -7.87 -13.87 27.68
C SER A 327 -8.86 -12.87 27.08
N HIS A 328 -8.40 -12.01 26.15
CA HIS A 328 -9.26 -11.12 25.37
C HIS A 328 -9.94 -11.90 24.23
N HIS A 329 -11.25 -11.74 24.11
CA HIS A 329 -11.99 -12.34 23.01
C HIS A 329 -11.63 -11.64 21.68
N LEU A 330 -10.90 -12.34 20.80
CA LEU A 330 -10.47 -11.82 19.52
C LEU A 330 -11.63 -11.86 18.48
N ASP A 331 -12.60 -10.93 18.61
CA ASP A 331 -13.84 -10.88 17.84
C ASP A 331 -13.78 -9.99 16.58
N GLY A 332 -12.58 -9.55 16.20
CA GLY A 332 -12.34 -8.64 15.09
C GLY A 332 -11.15 -9.05 14.23
N THR A 333 -10.76 -8.16 13.32
CA THR A 333 -9.58 -8.34 12.46
C THR A 333 -8.29 -7.85 13.09
N GLY A 334 -8.37 -7.09 14.21
CA GLY A 334 -7.22 -6.52 14.88
C GLY A 334 -7.43 -5.07 15.32
N PHE A 335 -6.32 -4.41 15.65
CA PHE A 335 -6.33 -3.01 16.08
C PHE A 335 -5.17 -2.21 15.50
N LEU A 336 -5.37 -0.91 15.43
CA LEU A 336 -4.37 0.08 15.05
C LEU A 336 -3.93 0.87 16.27
N VAL A 337 -2.70 1.35 16.26
CA VAL A 337 -2.11 2.15 17.34
C VAL A 337 -1.77 3.53 16.80
N PRO A 338 -2.45 4.59 17.27
CA PRO A 338 -2.10 5.95 16.94
C PRO A 338 -0.68 6.32 17.35
N ALA A 339 0.03 7.11 16.55
CA ALA A 339 1.39 7.55 16.85
C ALA A 339 1.49 8.29 18.20
N VAL A 340 0.43 9.02 18.59
CA VAL A 340 0.38 9.76 19.88
C VAL A 340 0.38 8.86 21.12
N GLU A 341 0.17 7.55 20.97
CA GLU A 341 0.29 6.60 22.07
C GLU A 341 1.76 6.21 22.35
N GLY A 342 2.72 6.61 21.48
CA GLY A 342 4.16 6.48 21.68
C GLY A 342 4.72 5.05 21.61
N ARG A 343 3.89 4.07 21.19
CA ARG A 343 4.27 2.66 21.11
C ARG A 343 5.12 2.34 19.90
N LEU A 344 5.87 1.23 19.95
CA LEU A 344 6.56 0.65 18.80
C LEU A 344 5.55 0.04 17.82
N THR A 345 4.57 -0.70 18.36
CA THR A 345 3.51 -1.33 17.59
C THR A 345 2.64 -0.28 16.91
N THR A 346 2.53 -0.36 15.58
CA THR A 346 1.66 0.50 14.77
C THR A 346 0.29 -0.13 14.52
N GLY A 347 0.21 -1.46 14.65
CA GLY A 347 -1.02 -2.22 14.54
C GLY A 347 -0.79 -3.69 14.83
N CYS A 348 -1.86 -4.41 15.15
CA CYS A 348 -1.85 -5.85 15.37
C CYS A 348 -3.05 -6.48 14.66
N THR A 349 -2.80 -7.41 13.77
CA THR A 349 -3.82 -8.21 13.08
C THR A 349 -4.02 -9.53 13.82
N TRP A 350 -5.27 -9.89 14.06
CA TRP A 350 -5.66 -11.18 14.64
C TRP A 350 -5.87 -12.17 13.51
N MET A 351 -4.77 -12.79 13.07
CA MET A 351 -4.74 -13.59 11.85
C MET A 351 -5.72 -14.75 11.89
N SER A 352 -5.82 -15.46 13.02
CA SER A 352 -6.75 -16.60 13.19
C SER A 352 -8.22 -16.20 13.09
N THR A 353 -8.57 -14.96 13.46
CA THR A 353 -9.95 -14.44 13.33
C THR A 353 -10.19 -13.80 11.97
N LYS A 354 -9.19 -13.10 11.45
CA LYS A 354 -9.29 -12.46 10.13
C LYS A 354 -9.33 -13.50 9.02
N TRP A 355 -8.52 -14.56 9.14
CA TRP A 355 -8.39 -15.65 8.17
C TRP A 355 -8.51 -17.01 8.87
N PRO A 356 -9.72 -17.43 9.28
CA PRO A 356 -9.93 -18.63 10.09
C PRO A 356 -9.39 -19.91 9.44
N GLN A 357 -9.25 -19.90 8.11
CA GLN A 357 -8.74 -21.05 7.36
C GLN A 357 -7.21 -21.23 7.43
N LEU A 358 -6.45 -20.27 8.01
CA LEU A 358 -4.97 -20.32 8.04
C LEU A 358 -4.43 -20.95 9.32
N ALA A 359 -5.18 -20.97 10.43
CA ALA A 359 -4.74 -21.53 11.71
C ALA A 359 -5.62 -22.72 12.12
N GLY A 360 -5.00 -23.67 12.83
CA GLY A 360 -5.72 -24.78 13.47
C GLY A 360 -6.54 -24.31 14.68
N PRO A 361 -7.42 -25.17 15.23
CA PRO A 361 -8.27 -24.82 16.38
C PRO A 361 -7.48 -24.60 17.68
N ASP A 362 -6.30 -25.18 17.78
CA ASP A 362 -5.46 -25.16 19.00
C ASP A 362 -4.48 -23.98 19.02
N GLU A 363 -4.47 -23.16 17.98
CA GLU A 363 -3.49 -22.09 17.80
C GLU A 363 -4.16 -20.75 17.54
N VAL A 364 -3.57 -19.71 18.10
CA VAL A 364 -3.88 -18.31 17.78
C VAL A 364 -2.65 -17.66 17.18
N VAL A 365 -2.83 -17.09 16.01
CA VAL A 365 -1.80 -16.34 15.31
C VAL A 365 -2.14 -14.86 15.35
N VAL A 366 -1.21 -14.06 15.90
CA VAL A 366 -1.29 -12.61 15.87
C VAL A 366 -0.09 -12.04 15.13
N ARG A 367 -0.32 -10.97 14.38
CA ARG A 367 0.70 -10.32 13.57
C ARG A 367 0.78 -8.84 13.91
N ALA A 368 1.88 -8.43 14.54
CA ALA A 368 2.17 -7.03 14.83
C ALA A 368 2.97 -6.39 13.71
N SER A 369 2.71 -5.11 13.46
CA SER A 369 3.51 -4.26 12.58
C SER A 369 4.19 -3.20 13.40
N VAL A 370 5.46 -2.90 13.07
CA VAL A 370 6.27 -1.83 13.66
C VAL A 370 7.00 -1.08 12.57
N GLY A 371 7.38 0.17 12.85
CA GLY A 371 8.06 1.04 11.89
C GLY A 371 7.07 1.89 11.08
N ARG A 372 7.51 3.10 10.83
CA ARG A 372 6.86 4.09 9.97
C ARG A 372 7.89 5.11 9.50
N PHE A 373 7.58 5.86 8.49
CA PHE A 373 8.46 6.90 7.98
C PHE A 373 8.84 7.90 9.07
N GLY A 374 10.16 8.07 9.28
CA GLY A 374 10.72 8.92 10.32
C GLY A 374 10.79 8.31 11.72
N ASP A 375 10.44 7.02 11.89
CA ASP A 375 10.62 6.28 13.15
C ASP A 375 11.57 5.09 12.95
N GLU A 376 12.81 5.27 13.35
CA GLU A 376 13.89 4.28 13.18
C GLU A 376 14.10 3.36 14.39
N ARG A 377 13.32 3.52 15.47
CA ARG A 377 13.49 2.76 16.72
C ARG A 377 13.53 1.25 16.49
N ALA A 378 12.61 0.73 15.70
CA ALA A 378 12.55 -0.71 15.39
C ALA A 378 13.69 -1.20 14.49
N ILE A 379 14.26 -0.32 13.68
CA ILE A 379 15.37 -0.68 12.75
C ILE A 379 16.66 -0.95 13.54
N ALA A 380 16.89 -0.19 14.61
CA ALA A 380 18.08 -0.29 15.44
C ALA A 380 18.13 -1.50 16.38
N MET A 381 16.95 -2.15 16.63
CA MET A 381 16.84 -3.27 17.56
C MET A 381 17.15 -4.60 16.88
N ALA A 382 17.80 -5.52 17.60
CA ALA A 382 17.93 -6.92 17.17
C ALA A 382 16.55 -7.63 17.17
N ASP A 383 16.39 -8.67 16.35
CA ASP A 383 15.08 -9.36 16.18
C ASP A 383 14.49 -9.88 17.50
N GLY A 384 15.30 -10.47 18.37
CA GLY A 384 14.85 -10.94 19.69
C GLY A 384 14.42 -9.82 20.61
N GLU A 385 15.20 -8.74 20.68
CA GLU A 385 14.89 -7.55 21.46
C GLU A 385 13.59 -6.89 20.98
N LEU A 386 13.43 -6.75 19.66
CA LEU A 386 12.23 -6.19 19.05
C LEU A 386 11.01 -7.05 19.34
N ALA A 387 11.15 -8.38 19.26
CA ALA A 387 10.05 -9.31 19.55
C ALA A 387 9.59 -9.20 21.01
N GLU A 388 10.51 -9.16 21.98
CA GLU A 388 10.16 -8.99 23.39
C GLU A 388 9.51 -7.63 23.65
N ALA A 389 10.05 -6.54 23.12
CA ALA A 389 9.47 -5.20 23.28
C ALA A 389 8.03 -5.12 22.74
N VAL A 390 7.78 -5.74 21.58
CA VAL A 390 6.43 -5.81 20.98
C VAL A 390 5.51 -6.69 21.84
N LEU A 391 5.99 -7.83 22.34
CA LEU A 391 5.21 -8.70 23.22
C LEU A 391 4.82 -7.99 24.51
N GLU A 392 5.72 -7.21 25.12
CA GLU A 392 5.42 -6.40 26.30
C GLU A 392 4.26 -5.42 26.04
N GLU A 393 4.19 -4.83 24.85
CA GLU A 393 3.07 -3.97 24.45
C GLU A 393 1.77 -4.75 24.18
N LEU A 394 1.84 -5.96 23.63
CA LEU A 394 0.67 -6.77 23.25
C LEU A 394 0.06 -7.51 24.45
N ARG A 395 0.87 -7.97 25.43
CA ARG A 395 0.42 -8.73 26.58
C ARG A 395 -0.77 -8.08 27.33
N PRO A 396 -0.70 -6.81 27.74
CA PRO A 396 -1.80 -6.18 28.46
C PRO A 396 -3.01 -5.88 27.56
N VAL A 397 -2.81 -5.77 26.24
CA VAL A 397 -3.91 -5.48 25.29
C VAL A 397 -4.74 -6.72 24.99
N LEU A 398 -4.08 -7.86 24.83
CA LEU A 398 -4.70 -9.12 24.42
C LEU A 398 -4.84 -10.12 25.59
N GLY A 399 -4.29 -9.79 26.75
CA GLY A 399 -4.26 -10.68 27.91
C GLY A 399 -3.49 -11.96 27.63
N LEU A 400 -2.35 -11.85 26.91
CA LEU A 400 -1.54 -13.00 26.53
C LEU A 400 -0.86 -13.63 27.74
N GLN A 401 -1.00 -14.96 27.86
CA GLN A 401 -0.39 -15.78 28.90
C GLN A 401 0.77 -16.59 28.32
N GLY A 402 1.85 -16.71 29.08
CA GLY A 402 3.02 -17.50 28.65
C GLY A 402 3.83 -16.85 27.53
N ALA A 403 4.71 -17.65 26.95
CA ALA A 403 5.51 -17.30 25.78
C ALA A 403 4.82 -17.80 24.50
N PRO A 404 5.06 -17.17 23.35
CA PRO A 404 4.62 -17.73 22.07
C PRO A 404 5.34 -19.06 21.81
N SER A 405 4.65 -20.02 21.19
CA SER A 405 5.24 -21.28 20.73
C SER A 405 6.21 -21.06 19.56
N ALA A 406 6.01 -20.00 18.78
CA ALA A 406 6.94 -19.57 17.75
C ALA A 406 6.82 -18.08 17.46
N THR A 407 7.93 -17.49 17.02
CA THR A 407 8.04 -16.10 16.61
C THR A 407 8.77 -16.00 15.28
N LEU A 408 8.23 -15.19 14.36
CA LEU A 408 8.89 -14.84 13.11
C LEU A 408 8.99 -13.33 12.99
N VAL A 409 10.18 -12.82 12.76
CA VAL A 409 10.43 -11.41 12.45
C VAL A 409 10.75 -11.30 10.97
N THR A 410 10.00 -10.47 10.25
CA THR A 410 10.23 -10.20 8.83
C THR A 410 10.45 -8.70 8.63
N ARG A 411 11.64 -8.33 8.21
CA ARG A 411 12.00 -6.95 7.92
C ARG A 411 11.78 -6.64 6.45
N TRP A 412 11.11 -5.54 6.19
CA TRP A 412 10.87 -4.99 4.86
C TRP A 412 11.52 -3.61 4.77
N PRO A 413 12.83 -3.55 4.44
CA PRO A 413 13.48 -2.26 4.17
C PRO A 413 12.82 -1.62 2.95
N ASP A 414 12.68 -0.30 2.98
CA ASP A 414 12.09 0.49 1.90
C ASP A 414 10.78 -0.10 1.38
N ALA A 415 9.87 -0.40 2.33
CA ALA A 415 8.63 -1.11 2.02
C ALA A 415 7.59 -0.23 1.32
N PHE A 416 7.39 0.99 1.83
CA PHE A 416 6.29 1.86 1.43
C PHE A 416 6.79 3.21 0.94
N PRO A 417 6.61 3.54 -0.36
CA PRO A 417 6.89 4.88 -0.88
C PRO A 417 6.00 5.91 -0.21
N GLN A 418 6.56 7.08 0.07
CA GLN A 418 5.87 8.19 0.72
C GLN A 418 5.40 9.20 -0.33
N TYR A 419 4.10 9.37 -0.43
CA TYR A 419 3.49 10.31 -1.35
C TYR A 419 3.35 11.68 -0.69
N ALA A 420 4.43 12.46 -0.68
CA ALA A 420 4.44 13.81 -0.15
C ALA A 420 3.64 14.79 -1.05
N PRO A 421 3.21 15.96 -0.55
CA PRO A 421 2.65 17.00 -1.39
C PRO A 421 3.52 17.26 -2.63
N GLY A 422 2.90 17.38 -3.81
CA GLY A 422 3.58 17.46 -5.11
C GLY A 422 3.93 16.13 -5.75
N HIS A 423 3.61 14.99 -5.12
CA HIS A 423 3.93 13.66 -5.64
C HIS A 423 3.39 13.40 -7.05
N LEU A 424 2.14 13.76 -7.34
CA LEU A 424 1.56 13.53 -8.67
C LEU A 424 2.29 14.31 -9.77
N ALA A 425 2.67 15.57 -9.51
CA ALA A 425 3.46 16.36 -10.46
C ALA A 425 4.85 15.75 -10.68
N ARG A 426 5.48 15.24 -9.63
CA ARG A 426 6.74 14.49 -9.73
C ARG A 426 6.58 13.24 -10.61
N VAL A 427 5.54 12.46 -10.39
CA VAL A 427 5.25 11.26 -11.19
C VAL A 427 5.02 11.60 -12.66
N GLU A 428 4.26 12.66 -12.94
CA GLU A 428 4.04 13.15 -14.30
C GLU A 428 5.35 13.54 -14.99
N ALA A 429 6.25 14.22 -14.27
CA ALA A 429 7.56 14.59 -14.81
C ALA A 429 8.45 13.36 -15.05
N ILE A 430 8.45 12.37 -14.14
CA ILE A 430 9.16 11.10 -14.33
C ILE A 430 8.61 10.37 -15.57
N GLU A 431 7.28 10.20 -15.66
CA GLU A 431 6.64 9.52 -16.77
C GLU A 431 6.96 10.21 -18.12
N ALA A 432 6.93 11.55 -18.15
CA ALA A 432 7.27 12.32 -19.35
C ALA A 432 8.75 12.18 -19.76
N GLY A 433 9.67 12.19 -18.79
CA GLY A 433 11.09 11.98 -19.06
C GLY A 433 11.39 10.55 -19.56
N VAL A 434 10.76 9.55 -18.92
CA VAL A 434 10.88 8.15 -19.36
C VAL A 434 10.30 7.94 -20.77
N ASP A 435 9.21 8.63 -21.12
CA ASP A 435 8.62 8.56 -22.48
C ASP A 435 9.56 9.10 -23.55
N ALA A 436 10.29 10.16 -23.23
CA ALA A 436 11.28 10.72 -24.15
C ALA A 436 12.44 9.75 -24.43
N LEU A 437 12.65 8.74 -23.58
CA LEU A 437 13.65 7.70 -23.83
C LEU A 437 13.22 6.71 -24.95
N GLY A 438 11.91 6.59 -25.24
CA GLY A 438 11.36 5.67 -26.24
C GLY A 438 10.70 4.45 -25.59
N ALA A 439 11.07 3.24 -26.02
CA ALA A 439 10.46 1.99 -25.52
C ALA A 439 10.90 1.63 -24.09
N VAL A 440 10.80 2.58 -23.16
CA VAL A 440 11.03 2.39 -21.72
C VAL A 440 9.78 2.81 -20.95
N ALA A 441 9.44 2.06 -19.90
CA ALA A 441 8.36 2.41 -18.99
C ALA A 441 8.72 2.08 -17.54
N VAL A 442 8.05 2.76 -16.61
CA VAL A 442 8.19 2.49 -15.16
C VAL A 442 6.90 1.92 -14.60
N ALA A 443 7.00 1.01 -13.61
CA ALA A 443 5.85 0.41 -12.96
C ALA A 443 6.09 0.17 -11.46
N GLY A 444 5.02 0.13 -10.68
CA GLY A 444 5.07 -0.25 -9.27
C GLY A 444 4.45 0.75 -8.32
N ALA A 445 4.66 0.49 -7.03
CA ALA A 445 4.06 1.24 -5.93
C ALA A 445 4.59 2.67 -5.78
N ALA A 446 5.72 3.01 -6.42
CA ALA A 446 6.32 4.34 -6.31
C ALA A 446 5.49 5.45 -6.97
N TYR A 447 4.53 5.14 -7.83
CA TYR A 447 3.93 6.09 -8.74
C TYR A 447 2.48 6.47 -8.37
N ARG A 448 1.51 5.59 -8.64
CA ARG A 448 0.07 5.95 -8.58
C ARG A 448 -0.78 5.05 -7.68
N GLY A 449 -0.17 4.47 -6.63
CA GLY A 449 -0.86 3.66 -5.62
C GLY A 449 -0.02 2.50 -5.11
N VAL A 450 -0.10 2.25 -3.81
CA VAL A 450 0.76 1.28 -3.09
C VAL A 450 0.14 -0.13 -3.00
N GLY A 451 -1.17 -0.29 -3.19
CA GLY A 451 -1.85 -1.57 -3.05
C GLY A 451 -1.62 -2.53 -4.23
N ILE A 452 -1.84 -3.83 -4.01
CA ILE A 452 -1.71 -4.87 -5.04
C ILE A 452 -2.48 -4.53 -6.32
N PRO A 453 -3.77 -4.12 -6.28
CA PRO A 453 -4.50 -3.74 -7.49
C PRO A 453 -3.84 -2.59 -8.24
N ALA A 454 -3.37 -1.56 -7.53
CA ALA A 454 -2.71 -0.41 -8.14
C ALA A 454 -1.38 -0.79 -8.80
N CYS A 455 -0.61 -1.70 -8.19
CA CYS A 455 0.63 -2.22 -8.77
C CYS A 455 0.35 -3.05 -10.04
N ILE A 456 -0.71 -3.87 -10.04
CA ILE A 456 -1.15 -4.62 -11.23
C ILE A 456 -1.53 -3.65 -12.37
N ALA A 457 -2.37 -2.63 -12.06
CA ALA A 457 -2.73 -1.60 -13.03
C ALA A 457 -1.51 -0.85 -13.58
N SER A 458 -0.54 -0.54 -12.71
CA SER A 458 0.70 0.12 -13.10
C SER A 458 1.53 -0.74 -14.06
N GLY A 459 1.69 -2.03 -13.77
CA GLY A 459 2.39 -2.98 -14.63
C GLY A 459 1.74 -3.12 -16.00
N ARG A 460 0.42 -3.34 -16.04
CA ARG A 460 -0.34 -3.44 -17.30
C ARG A 460 -0.22 -2.18 -18.14
N ARG A 461 -0.31 -1.01 -17.53
CA ARG A 461 -0.13 0.27 -18.23
C ARG A 461 1.27 0.41 -18.81
N ALA A 462 2.31 0.03 -18.07
CA ALA A 462 3.68 0.05 -18.54
C ALA A 462 3.89 -0.89 -19.74
N ALA A 463 3.28 -2.07 -19.73
CA ALA A 463 3.31 -3.00 -20.85
C ALA A 463 2.70 -2.42 -22.12
N ARG A 464 1.48 -1.86 -22.03
CA ARG A 464 0.80 -1.21 -23.16
C ARG A 464 1.62 -0.05 -23.73
N ARG A 465 2.26 0.71 -22.85
CA ARG A 465 3.10 1.84 -23.26
C ARG A 465 4.31 1.37 -24.08
N VAL A 466 5.02 0.36 -23.63
CA VAL A 466 6.17 -0.21 -24.36
C VAL A 466 5.74 -0.82 -25.69
N LEU A 467 4.52 -1.37 -25.78
CA LEU A 467 3.94 -1.86 -27.04
C LEU A 467 3.42 -0.73 -27.96
N GLY A 468 3.39 0.52 -27.51
CA GLY A 468 2.82 1.63 -28.27
C GLY A 468 1.29 1.59 -28.43
N VAL A 469 0.59 0.82 -27.59
CA VAL A 469 -0.87 0.61 -27.69
C VAL A 469 -1.65 1.66 -26.87
N ASP A 470 -1.05 2.27 -25.86
CA ASP A 470 -1.66 3.37 -25.12
C ASP A 470 -1.45 4.70 -25.87
N ALA A 471 -2.54 5.33 -26.25
CA ALA A 471 -2.53 6.76 -26.57
C ALA A 471 -2.05 7.54 -25.32
N PRO A 472 -1.36 8.69 -25.47
CA PRO A 472 -0.86 9.47 -24.34
C PRO A 472 -2.00 9.72 -23.35
N ALA A 473 -1.74 9.42 -22.09
CA ALA A 473 -2.73 9.42 -21.01
C ALA A 473 -3.62 10.66 -21.08
N HIS A 474 -4.94 10.46 -21.16
CA HIS A 474 -5.90 11.55 -21.08
C HIS A 474 -5.55 12.43 -19.87
N ARG A 475 -5.20 13.69 -20.13
CA ARG A 475 -5.11 14.71 -19.11
C ARG A 475 -6.47 14.80 -18.44
N GLY A 476 -6.62 14.24 -17.23
CA GLY A 476 -7.83 14.44 -16.44
C GLY A 476 -8.49 13.25 -15.75
N ALA A 477 -8.00 12.03 -15.85
CA ALA A 477 -8.47 10.98 -14.95
C ALA A 477 -7.77 11.11 -13.59
N ALA A 478 -8.44 11.75 -12.64
CA ALA A 478 -7.99 11.75 -11.25
C ALA A 478 -7.84 10.28 -10.77
N PRO A 479 -6.78 9.94 -10.01
CA PRO A 479 -6.68 8.63 -9.40
C PRO A 479 -7.91 8.40 -8.53
N GLU A 480 -8.66 7.33 -8.80
CA GLU A 480 -9.75 6.93 -7.92
C GLU A 480 -9.21 6.67 -6.52
N PRO A 481 -9.91 7.11 -5.47
CA PRO A 481 -9.38 7.10 -4.11
C PRO A 481 -9.03 5.68 -3.67
N ALA A 482 -7.81 5.54 -3.18
CA ALA A 482 -7.44 4.41 -2.35
C ALA A 482 -8.26 4.50 -1.05
N ALA A 483 -9.14 3.59 -0.81
CA ALA A 483 -9.95 3.58 0.40
C ALA A 483 -10.00 2.23 1.04
#